data_28e88e18c07c15c264a0e7e516e1c08d
#
_entry.id   28e88e18c07c15c264a0e7e516e1c08d
#
_cell.length_a   1.000
_cell.length_b   1.000
_cell.length_c   1.000
_cell.angle_alpha   90.00
_cell.angle_beta   90.00
_cell.angle_gamma   90.00
#
_symmetry.space_group_name_H-M   'P 1'
#
loop_
_entity.id
_entity.type
_entity.pdbx_description
1 polymer ?
#
loop_
_entity_poly.entity_id
_entity_poly.type
_entity_poly.pdbx_seq_one_letter_code
_entity_poly.pdbx_strand_id
1 'polypeptide(L)'
;ATSYLSGQRGRSFQINVEYSQDKRYISLGNYLRTKSVFGMDFIFHEIPDRLLPFDYEAMGKNPTEFVVGVTDVLTGQPFYFTNPKTDMVNTVVAASSAIPIFSPMVEIEGKQYLDGGTADPIPVKKSLEDGCDKVVVILTRPRGYQKQPEGFRKIYRRKFKKYPAMA
;
A
#
# COMPACT_ATOMS: atom_id res chain seq x y z
N ALA A 1 1.54 -10.67 -0.46
CA ALA A 1 1.62 -11.02 -1.89
C ALA A 1 3.07 -11.07 -2.35
N THR A 2 3.83 -9.97 -2.30
CA THR A 2 5.22 -9.89 -2.79
C THR A 2 6.14 -11.00 -2.26
N SER A 3 6.12 -11.29 -0.95
CA SER A 3 6.91 -12.38 -0.36
C SER A 3 6.56 -13.76 -0.90
N TYR A 4 5.33 -13.97 -1.32
CA TYR A 4 4.92 -15.21 -1.98
C TYR A 4 5.47 -15.28 -3.41
N LEU A 5 5.35 -14.19 -4.17
CA LEU A 5 5.82 -14.09 -5.55
C LEU A 5 7.34 -14.24 -5.67
N SER A 6 8.09 -13.76 -4.67
CA SER A 6 9.54 -13.93 -4.59
C SER A 6 9.97 -15.28 -4.00
N GLY A 7 9.04 -16.20 -3.67
CA GLY A 7 9.35 -17.46 -3.01
C GLY A 7 9.80 -17.35 -1.55
N GLN A 8 9.89 -16.16 -0.99
CA GLN A 8 10.33 -15.89 0.38
C GLN A 8 9.21 -16.08 1.39
N ARG A 9 8.72 -17.31 1.52
CA ARG A 9 7.65 -17.66 2.47
C ARG A 9 8.08 -17.33 3.90
N GLY A 10 7.16 -16.75 4.67
CA GLY A 10 7.44 -16.35 6.07
C GLY A 10 8.12 -14.97 6.21
N ARG A 11 8.66 -14.38 5.15
CA ARG A 11 9.34 -13.07 5.21
C ARG A 11 8.45 -11.97 5.83
N SER A 12 7.19 -11.91 5.47
CA SER A 12 6.26 -10.92 6.05
C SER A 12 6.05 -11.13 7.55
N PHE A 13 6.00 -12.37 8.01
CA PHE A 13 5.95 -12.70 9.44
C PHE A 13 7.23 -12.26 10.15
N GLN A 14 8.38 -12.57 9.58
CA GLN A 14 9.69 -12.17 10.12
C GLN A 14 9.79 -10.64 10.25
N ILE A 15 9.40 -9.88 9.23
CA ILE A 15 9.37 -8.41 9.29
C ILE A 15 8.51 -7.93 10.47
N ASN A 16 7.34 -8.51 10.66
CA ASN A 16 6.46 -8.11 11.76
C ASN A 16 7.05 -8.43 13.13
N VAL A 17 7.69 -9.59 13.29
CA VAL A 17 8.29 -10.00 14.58
C VAL A 17 9.52 -9.17 14.91
N GLU A 18 10.39 -8.93 13.93
CA GLU A 18 11.69 -8.28 14.18
C GLU A 18 11.61 -6.75 14.20
N TYR A 19 10.75 -6.15 13.35
CA TYR A 19 10.80 -4.71 13.12
C TYR A 19 9.55 -3.93 13.54
N SER A 20 8.42 -4.59 13.86
CA SER A 20 7.18 -3.84 14.19
C SER A 20 7.29 -2.97 15.44
N GLN A 21 8.21 -3.31 16.36
CA GLN A 21 8.47 -2.53 17.58
C GLN A 21 9.63 -1.52 17.41
N ASP A 22 10.32 -1.52 16.27
CA ASP A 22 11.35 -0.53 15.98
C ASP A 22 10.70 0.85 15.79
N LYS A 23 11.23 1.86 16.48
CA LYS A 23 10.74 3.25 16.37
C LYS A 23 10.86 3.82 14.97
N ARG A 24 11.72 3.23 14.11
CA ARG A 24 11.81 3.57 12.70
C ARG A 24 10.63 3.03 11.89
N TYR A 25 10.00 1.94 12.34
CA TYR A 25 8.85 1.34 11.67
C TYR A 25 7.59 2.19 11.87
N ILE A 26 7.26 2.53 13.12
CA ILE A 26 6.13 3.38 13.47
C ILE A 26 6.45 4.23 14.69
N SER A 27 6.32 5.54 14.57
CA SER A 27 6.49 6.44 15.72
C SER A 27 5.95 7.85 15.44
N LEU A 28 5.66 8.57 16.52
CA LEU A 28 5.34 9.99 16.44
C LEU A 28 6.56 10.82 15.95
N GLY A 29 7.79 10.36 16.25
CA GLY A 29 9.03 10.96 15.73
C GLY A 29 9.10 10.92 14.20
N ASN A 30 8.64 9.85 13.56
CA ASN A 30 8.53 9.78 12.11
C ASN A 30 7.59 10.88 11.60
N TYR A 31 6.42 11.07 12.24
CA TYR A 31 5.46 12.09 11.83
C TYR A 31 6.04 13.51 11.91
N LEU A 32 6.81 13.83 12.95
CA LEU A 32 7.43 15.15 13.07
C LEU A 32 8.46 15.40 11.97
N ARG A 33 9.20 14.36 11.56
CA ARG A 33 10.29 14.45 10.58
C ARG A 33 9.78 14.37 9.13
N THR A 34 8.88 13.43 8.82
CA THR A 34 8.48 13.09 7.45
C THR A 34 7.00 13.29 7.14
N LYS A 35 6.20 13.74 8.14
CA LYS A 35 4.73 13.84 8.05
C LYS A 35 4.05 12.47 7.82
N SER A 36 4.76 11.39 8.09
CA SER A 36 4.25 10.02 8.12
C SER A 36 4.46 9.43 9.50
N VAL A 37 3.44 8.78 10.06
CA VAL A 37 3.58 7.98 11.29
C VAL A 37 4.42 6.73 11.01
N PHE A 38 4.33 6.21 9.79
CA PHE A 38 5.10 5.08 9.31
C PHE A 38 6.46 5.54 8.77
N GLY A 39 7.50 4.78 9.05
CA GLY A 39 8.82 4.99 8.44
C GLY A 39 8.86 4.44 7.02
N MET A 40 8.28 5.17 6.07
CA MET A 40 8.12 4.71 4.68
C MET A 40 9.46 4.29 4.06
N ASP A 41 10.50 5.09 4.25
CA ASP A 41 11.85 4.76 3.78
C ASP A 41 12.41 3.51 4.46
N PHE A 42 12.24 3.39 5.78
CA PHE A 42 12.65 2.22 6.54
C PHE A 42 11.96 0.94 6.06
N ILE A 43 10.64 1.00 5.86
CA ILE A 43 9.81 -0.16 5.50
C ILE A 43 10.03 -0.60 4.05
N PHE A 44 10.12 0.36 3.12
CA PHE A 44 10.11 0.08 1.69
C PHE A 44 11.49 0.16 1.01
N HIS A 45 12.53 0.59 1.73
CA HIS A 45 13.90 0.64 1.25
C HIS A 45 14.87 -0.03 2.22
N GLU A 46 15.03 0.46 3.45
CA GLU A 46 16.06 -0.07 4.34
C GLU A 46 15.86 -1.57 4.67
N ILE A 47 14.63 -2.00 4.97
CA ILE A 47 14.33 -3.41 5.22
C ILE A 47 14.57 -4.27 3.97
N PRO A 48 13.94 -4.00 2.81
CA PRO A 48 14.06 -4.88 1.65
C PRO A 48 15.43 -4.82 0.95
N ASP A 49 16.16 -3.72 1.08
CA ASP A 49 17.42 -3.57 0.38
C ASP A 49 18.64 -3.98 1.23
N ARG A 50 18.51 -3.94 2.58
CA ARG A 50 19.67 -4.12 3.48
C ARG A 50 19.45 -5.09 4.64
N LEU A 51 18.34 -4.93 5.40
CA LEU A 51 18.18 -5.66 6.67
C LEU A 51 17.62 -7.06 6.45
N LEU A 52 16.68 -7.21 5.57
CA LEU A 52 16.11 -8.47 5.14
C LEU A 52 15.91 -8.41 3.61
N PRO A 53 16.96 -8.70 2.83
CA PRO A 53 16.93 -8.51 1.39
C PRO A 53 15.76 -9.19 0.70
N PHE A 54 15.14 -8.44 -0.23
CA PHE A 54 14.04 -8.94 -1.02
C PHE A 54 14.56 -9.47 -2.36
N ASP A 55 14.06 -10.62 -2.77
CA ASP A 55 14.44 -11.24 -4.04
C ASP A 55 13.59 -10.69 -5.20
N TYR A 56 14.01 -9.55 -5.71
CA TYR A 56 13.36 -8.89 -6.85
C TYR A 56 13.46 -9.70 -8.13
N GLU A 57 14.55 -10.46 -8.30
CA GLU A 57 14.76 -11.28 -9.49
C GLU A 57 13.77 -12.45 -9.54
N ALA A 58 13.63 -13.18 -8.42
CA ALA A 58 12.67 -14.27 -8.31
C ALA A 58 11.22 -13.76 -8.48
N MET A 59 10.90 -12.59 -7.92
CA MET A 59 9.60 -11.96 -8.13
C MET A 59 9.34 -11.64 -9.61
N GLY A 60 10.32 -11.05 -10.29
CA GLY A 60 10.21 -10.67 -11.71
C GLY A 60 10.09 -11.87 -12.66
N LYS A 61 10.61 -13.05 -12.26
CA LYS A 61 10.49 -14.32 -13.02
C LYS A 61 9.17 -15.06 -12.74
N ASN A 62 8.42 -14.65 -11.73
CA ASN A 62 7.18 -15.34 -11.38
C ASN A 62 6.10 -15.06 -12.44
N PRO A 63 5.46 -16.09 -13.02
CA PRO A 63 4.46 -15.91 -14.07
C PRO A 63 3.11 -15.38 -13.56
N THR A 64 2.93 -15.30 -12.25
CA THR A 64 1.68 -14.81 -11.65
C THR A 64 1.58 -13.29 -11.81
N GLU A 65 0.49 -12.82 -12.37
CA GLU A 65 0.23 -11.40 -12.47
C GLU A 65 0.09 -10.75 -11.09
N PHE A 66 0.79 -9.65 -10.89
CA PHE A 66 0.78 -8.87 -9.67
C PHE A 66 0.14 -7.50 -9.91
N VAL A 67 -1.04 -7.30 -9.35
CA VAL A 67 -1.79 -6.05 -9.48
C VAL A 67 -1.82 -5.32 -8.15
N VAL A 68 -1.46 -4.06 -8.16
CA VAL A 68 -1.43 -3.20 -6.96
C VAL A 68 -2.41 -2.05 -7.13
N GLY A 69 -3.45 -2.03 -6.30
CA GLY A 69 -4.43 -0.94 -6.27
C GLY A 69 -3.91 0.26 -5.47
N VAL A 70 -4.12 1.45 -6.01
CA VAL A 70 -3.86 2.74 -5.36
C VAL A 70 -5.05 3.67 -5.59
N THR A 71 -5.14 4.76 -4.85
CA THR A 71 -6.13 5.83 -5.08
C THR A 71 -5.45 6.99 -5.78
N ASP A 72 -5.88 7.36 -6.98
CA ASP A 72 -5.46 8.59 -7.65
C ASP A 72 -6.03 9.79 -6.90
N VAL A 73 -5.15 10.64 -6.38
CA VAL A 73 -5.55 11.76 -5.51
C VAL A 73 -6.32 12.84 -6.27
N LEU A 74 -6.06 13.02 -7.56
CA LEU A 74 -6.73 14.02 -8.37
C LEU A 74 -8.19 13.65 -8.65
N THR A 75 -8.43 12.37 -8.96
CA THR A 75 -9.76 11.87 -9.37
C THR A 75 -10.54 11.22 -8.23
N GLY A 76 -9.87 10.81 -7.14
CA GLY A 76 -10.44 10.01 -6.06
C GLY A 76 -10.81 8.57 -6.48
N GLN A 77 -10.45 8.17 -7.70
CA GLN A 77 -10.79 6.87 -8.26
C GLN A 77 -9.66 5.86 -8.02
N PRO A 78 -9.97 4.55 -8.00
CA PRO A 78 -8.93 3.52 -7.96
C PRO A 78 -8.13 3.52 -9.26
N PHE A 79 -6.83 3.32 -9.11
CA PHE A 79 -5.91 3.06 -10.21
C PHE A 79 -5.12 1.78 -9.89
N TYR A 80 -4.76 1.02 -10.92
CA TYR A 80 -4.12 -0.28 -10.73
C TYR A 80 -2.83 -0.36 -11.53
N PHE A 81 -1.73 -0.62 -10.85
CA PHE A 81 -0.44 -0.96 -11.46
C PHE A 81 -0.38 -2.46 -11.66
N THR A 82 -0.30 -2.90 -12.90
CA THR A 82 -0.16 -4.33 -13.26
C THR A 82 1.31 -4.62 -13.55
N ASN A 83 1.86 -5.61 -12.88
CA ASN A 83 3.27 -6.03 -13.00
C ASN A 83 4.25 -4.85 -13.01
N PRO A 84 4.26 -4.00 -11.94
CA PRO A 84 5.18 -2.87 -11.91
C PRO A 84 6.61 -3.35 -12.06
N LYS A 85 7.42 -2.58 -12.80
CA LYS A 85 8.84 -2.88 -12.99
C LYS A 85 9.54 -3.04 -11.65
N THR A 86 10.56 -3.87 -11.60
CA THR A 86 11.27 -4.25 -10.37
C THR A 86 11.76 -3.04 -9.56
N ASP A 87 12.26 -2.02 -10.22
CA ASP A 87 12.71 -0.75 -9.62
C ASP A 87 11.57 0.12 -9.08
N MET A 88 10.35 -0.12 -9.52
CA MET A 88 9.15 0.61 -9.10
C MET A 88 8.32 -0.13 -8.03
N VAL A 89 8.55 -1.43 -7.82
CA VAL A 89 7.71 -2.26 -6.92
C VAL A 89 7.58 -1.64 -5.53
N ASN A 90 8.69 -1.25 -4.93
CA ASN A 90 8.69 -0.67 -3.58
C ASN A 90 7.89 0.64 -3.53
N THR A 91 8.05 1.51 -4.53
CA THR A 91 7.34 2.78 -4.62
C THR A 91 5.83 2.57 -4.80
N VAL A 92 5.44 1.63 -5.66
CA VAL A 92 4.03 1.30 -5.91
C VAL A 92 3.38 0.68 -4.67
N VAL A 93 4.07 -0.24 -4.00
CA VAL A 93 3.57 -0.85 -2.76
C VAL A 93 3.53 0.16 -1.62
N ALA A 94 4.49 1.10 -1.55
CA ALA A 94 4.45 2.22 -0.61
C ALA A 94 3.24 3.12 -0.87
N ALA A 95 2.94 3.45 -2.12
CA ALA A 95 1.74 4.21 -2.49
C ALA A 95 0.46 3.50 -2.05
N SER A 96 0.36 2.18 -2.32
CA SER A 96 -0.77 1.34 -1.91
C SER A 96 -0.94 1.21 -0.39
N SER A 97 0.08 1.57 0.37
CA SER A 97 0.10 1.52 1.84
C SER A 97 0.10 2.92 2.48
N ALA A 98 0.05 3.98 1.68
CA ALA A 98 0.09 5.37 2.14
C ALA A 98 -1.29 5.81 2.64
N ILE A 99 -1.60 5.47 3.90
CA ILE A 99 -2.90 5.77 4.53
C ILE A 99 -3.11 7.29 4.59
N PRO A 100 -4.21 7.82 4.05
CA PRO A 100 -4.53 9.25 4.12
C PRO A 100 -4.44 9.78 5.57
N ILE A 101 -3.98 11.01 5.75
CA ILE A 101 -3.71 11.68 7.04
C ILE A 101 -2.43 11.17 7.72
N PHE A 102 -2.18 9.87 7.75
CA PHE A 102 -1.07 9.25 8.46
C PHE A 102 0.21 9.13 7.63
N SER A 103 0.10 9.29 6.30
CA SER A 103 1.22 9.27 5.37
C SER A 103 1.13 10.42 4.36
N PRO A 104 2.26 10.85 3.78
CA PRO A 104 2.25 11.73 2.61
C PRO A 104 1.72 10.97 1.37
N MET A 105 1.31 11.73 0.36
CA MET A 105 1.05 11.19 -0.97
C MET A 105 2.36 10.70 -1.58
N VAL A 106 2.30 9.63 -2.34
CA VAL A 106 3.45 9.09 -3.08
C VAL A 106 3.31 9.50 -4.54
N GLU A 107 4.37 10.11 -5.06
CA GLU A 107 4.41 10.51 -6.47
C GLU A 107 4.99 9.38 -7.34
N ILE A 108 4.29 9.04 -8.40
CA ILE A 108 4.71 8.08 -9.42
C ILE A 108 4.40 8.70 -10.78
N GLU A 109 5.42 8.90 -11.60
CA GLU A 109 5.31 9.47 -12.96
C GLU A 109 4.52 10.79 -13.00
N GLY A 110 4.77 11.67 -12.04
CA GLY A 110 4.15 13.00 -11.95
C GLY A 110 2.71 13.01 -11.43
N LYS A 111 2.16 11.86 -11.05
CA LYS A 111 0.85 11.73 -10.41
C LYS A 111 0.98 11.37 -8.95
N GLN A 112 0.00 11.78 -8.15
CA GLN A 112 0.00 11.53 -6.71
C GLN A 112 -1.01 10.47 -6.32
N TYR A 113 -0.55 9.52 -5.51
CA TYR A 113 -1.32 8.36 -5.09
C TYR A 113 -1.34 8.20 -3.57
N LEU A 114 -2.39 7.55 -3.10
CA LEU A 114 -2.59 7.13 -1.72
C LEU A 114 -3.05 5.67 -1.67
N ASP A 115 -3.23 5.15 -0.46
CA ASP A 115 -3.70 3.78 -0.19
C ASP A 115 -4.91 3.40 -1.06
N GLY A 116 -4.79 2.27 -1.74
CA GLY A 116 -5.84 1.73 -2.59
C GLY A 116 -7.13 1.43 -1.85
N GLY A 117 -7.03 1.07 -0.59
CA GLY A 117 -8.19 0.83 0.28
C GLY A 117 -9.05 2.06 0.55
N THR A 118 -8.63 3.24 0.12
CA THR A 118 -9.44 4.47 0.17
C THR A 118 -10.53 4.47 -0.91
N ALA A 119 -10.20 4.07 -2.14
CA ALA A 119 -11.13 4.05 -3.27
C ALA A 119 -11.72 2.65 -3.51
N ASP A 120 -10.90 1.60 -3.43
CA ASP A 120 -11.33 0.20 -3.63
C ASP A 120 -10.62 -0.73 -2.63
N PRO A 121 -11.19 -0.94 -1.44
CA PRO A 121 -10.55 -1.73 -0.39
C PRO A 121 -10.47 -3.24 -0.68
N ILE A 122 -11.33 -3.77 -1.55
CA ILE A 122 -11.39 -5.19 -1.91
C ILE A 122 -11.69 -5.29 -3.40
N PRO A 123 -10.67 -5.27 -4.28
CA PRO A 123 -10.80 -5.09 -5.73
C PRO A 123 -11.32 -6.35 -6.46
N VAL A 124 -12.45 -6.90 -6.00
CA VAL A 124 -13.10 -8.08 -6.63
C VAL A 124 -13.53 -7.77 -8.05
N LYS A 125 -14.10 -6.58 -8.27
CA LYS A 125 -14.54 -6.15 -9.60
C LYS A 125 -13.38 -6.13 -10.59
N LYS A 126 -12.24 -5.57 -10.20
CA LYS A 126 -11.01 -5.54 -11.01
C LYS A 126 -10.56 -6.96 -11.37
N SER A 127 -10.55 -7.90 -10.41
CA SER A 127 -10.17 -9.28 -10.68
C SER A 127 -11.07 -9.96 -11.72
N LEU A 128 -12.38 -9.69 -11.68
CA LEU A 128 -13.32 -10.23 -12.66
C LEU A 128 -13.14 -9.56 -14.04
N GLU A 129 -12.90 -8.26 -14.10
CA GLU A 129 -12.60 -7.53 -15.34
C GLU A 129 -11.30 -7.99 -15.98
N ASP A 130 -10.31 -8.44 -15.19
CA ASP A 130 -9.06 -9.04 -15.66
C ASP A 130 -9.21 -10.50 -16.12
N GLY A 131 -10.44 -11.05 -16.09
CA GLY A 131 -10.73 -12.38 -16.61
C GLY A 131 -10.59 -13.51 -15.61
N CYS A 132 -10.46 -13.23 -14.30
CA CYS A 132 -10.47 -14.28 -13.29
C CYS A 132 -11.87 -14.92 -13.20
N ASP A 133 -11.95 -16.23 -13.40
CA ASP A 133 -13.17 -17.02 -13.25
C ASP A 133 -13.45 -17.43 -11.79
N LYS A 134 -12.44 -17.32 -10.92
CA LYS A 134 -12.51 -17.60 -9.50
C LYS A 134 -11.74 -16.55 -8.71
N VAL A 135 -12.32 -16.05 -7.62
CA VAL A 135 -11.72 -15.06 -6.74
C VAL A 135 -11.70 -15.57 -5.30
N VAL A 136 -10.52 -15.55 -4.67
CA VAL A 136 -10.37 -15.80 -3.24
C VAL A 136 -10.17 -14.47 -2.53
N VAL A 137 -11.08 -14.13 -1.61
CA VAL A 137 -11.03 -12.88 -0.84
C VAL A 137 -10.53 -13.15 0.57
N ILE A 138 -9.42 -12.51 0.94
CA ILE A 138 -8.87 -12.57 2.29
C ILE A 138 -9.32 -11.33 3.05
N LEU A 139 -10.22 -11.53 4.01
CA LEU A 139 -10.75 -10.44 4.83
C LEU A 139 -9.93 -10.26 6.11
N THR A 140 -9.67 -9.01 6.48
CA THR A 140 -8.98 -8.64 7.73
C THR A 140 -9.95 -8.37 8.88
N ARG A 141 -11.25 -8.49 8.63
CA ARG A 141 -12.33 -8.29 9.61
C ARG A 141 -13.23 -9.51 9.68
N PRO A 142 -13.90 -9.76 10.82
CA PRO A 142 -14.82 -10.88 10.95
C PRO A 142 -16.01 -10.74 10.00
N ARG A 143 -16.63 -11.87 9.67
CA ARG A 143 -17.85 -11.91 8.85
C ARG A 143 -18.95 -11.04 9.49
N GLY A 144 -19.62 -10.21 8.69
CA GLY A 144 -20.68 -9.32 9.16
C GLY A 144 -20.16 -7.95 9.66
N TYR A 145 -18.85 -7.71 9.67
CA TYR A 145 -18.33 -6.37 9.99
C TYR A 145 -18.82 -5.33 8.98
N GLN A 146 -19.38 -4.24 9.50
CA GLN A 146 -19.75 -3.06 8.71
C GLN A 146 -18.85 -1.89 9.11
N LYS A 147 -18.16 -1.31 8.12
CA LYS A 147 -17.31 -0.14 8.34
C LYS A 147 -18.16 1.03 8.77
N GLN A 148 -17.87 1.59 9.94
CA GLN A 148 -18.51 2.82 10.40
C GLN A 148 -17.94 4.03 9.66
N PRO A 149 -18.74 5.11 9.48
CA PRO A 149 -18.24 6.36 8.91
C PRO A 149 -17.05 6.88 9.71
N GLU A 150 -15.99 7.28 9.02
CA GLU A 150 -14.78 7.78 9.66
C GLU A 150 -15.02 9.16 10.29
N GLY A 151 -14.65 9.33 11.56
CA GLY A 151 -14.80 10.60 12.30
C GLY A 151 -13.87 11.73 11.83
N PHE A 152 -13.00 11.47 10.86
CA PHE A 152 -11.95 12.40 10.41
C PHE A 152 -12.37 13.33 9.26
N ARG A 153 -13.65 13.41 8.91
CA ARG A 153 -14.13 14.17 7.75
C ARG A 153 -13.65 15.63 7.70
N LYS A 154 -13.59 16.33 8.85
CA LYS A 154 -13.10 17.71 8.91
C LYS A 154 -11.59 17.80 8.59
N ILE A 155 -10.82 16.82 9.06
CA ILE A 155 -9.37 16.74 8.82
C ILE A 155 -9.11 16.42 7.35
N TYR A 156 -9.85 15.48 6.77
CA TYR A 156 -9.81 15.18 5.34
C TYR A 156 -10.04 16.42 4.49
N ARG A 157 -11.14 17.12 4.70
CA ARG A 157 -11.47 18.35 3.96
C ARG A 157 -10.39 19.43 4.07
N ARG A 158 -9.73 19.55 5.22
CA ARG A 158 -8.63 20.50 5.41
C ARG A 158 -7.36 20.05 4.69
N LYS A 159 -6.97 18.78 4.85
CA LYS A 159 -5.74 18.23 4.26
C LYS A 159 -5.84 18.16 2.74
N PHE A 160 -6.98 17.76 2.22
CA PHE A 160 -7.23 17.58 0.79
C PHE A 160 -7.97 18.74 0.14
N LYS A 161 -7.87 19.97 0.69
CA LYS A 161 -8.54 21.16 0.13
C LYS A 161 -8.24 21.40 -1.36
N LYS A 162 -7.03 21.03 -1.81
CA LYS A 162 -6.60 21.12 -3.22
C LYS A 162 -7.08 19.94 -4.08
N TYR A 163 -7.65 18.92 -3.47
CA TYR A 163 -8.09 17.66 -4.10
C TYR A 163 -9.54 17.36 -3.68
N PRO A 164 -10.52 18.03 -4.28
CA PRO A 164 -11.93 17.91 -3.87
C PRO A 164 -12.47 16.48 -3.92
N ALA A 165 -11.96 15.67 -4.83
CA ALA A 165 -12.34 14.25 -4.97
C ALA A 165 -11.97 13.40 -3.74
N MET A 166 -11.02 13.86 -2.91
CA MET A 166 -10.60 13.19 -1.67
C MET A 166 -11.32 13.72 -0.41
N ALA A 167 -12.23 14.69 -0.51
CA ALA A 167 -12.80 15.44 0.63
C ALA A 167 -14.20 14.96 1.07
#